data_519e4f9028c671d52d64619685e08fd3
#
_entry.id   519e4f9028c671d52d64619685e08fd3
#
_cell.length_a   1.000
_cell.length_b   1.000
_cell.length_c   1.000
_cell.angle_alpha   90.00
_cell.angle_beta   90.00
_cell.angle_gamma   90.00
#
_symmetry.space_group_name_H-M   'P 1'
#
loop_
_entity.id
_entity.type
_entity.pdbx_description
1 polymer ?
#
loop_
_entity_poly.entity_id
_entity_poly.type
_entity_poly.pdbx_seq_one_letter_code
_entity_poly.pdbx_strand_id
1 'polypeptide(L)'
;DRGALGNTVIEDGVKVDDQVHIGHNCHVGEDTIICGCAGMAGGTVIGKNCVIAGGVGIGGKGPITFCDSVTVTAMSAIRKSIDIPGTYSSGTAQSEHGKWLRNALSFNRLGELTKKILSRPKSKG
;
A
#
# COMPACT_ATOMS: atom_id res chain seq x y z
N ASP A 1 10.78 1.35 -15.34
CA ASP A 1 11.31 0.45 -16.37
C ASP A 1 11.09 1.03 -17.75
N ARG A 2 12.19 1.31 -18.41
CA ARG A 2 12.14 1.88 -19.75
C ARG A 2 11.58 0.89 -20.78
N GLY A 3 11.78 -0.36 -20.52
CA GLY A 3 11.24 -1.39 -21.41
C GLY A 3 9.76 -1.61 -21.22
N ALA A 4 9.18 -0.96 -20.25
CA ALA A 4 7.77 -1.12 -19.99
C ALA A 4 6.95 -0.67 -21.18
N LEU A 5 5.83 -1.28 -21.31
CA LEU A 5 4.92 -0.98 -22.38
C LEU A 5 4.14 0.28 -22.04
N GLY A 6 3.76 1.02 -23.08
CA GLY A 6 2.97 2.21 -22.95
C GLY A 6 3.79 3.42 -22.50
N ASN A 7 3.11 4.38 -21.95
CA ASN A 7 3.66 5.71 -21.69
C ASN A 7 3.99 5.92 -20.22
N THR A 8 4.84 5.08 -19.67
CA THR A 8 5.32 5.27 -18.30
C THR A 8 6.22 6.48 -18.24
N VAL A 9 5.91 7.40 -17.34
CA VAL A 9 6.63 8.66 -17.17
C VAL A 9 7.26 8.69 -15.79
N ILE A 10 8.58 8.89 -15.75
CA ILE A 10 9.34 9.04 -14.52
C ILE A 10 9.91 10.46 -14.52
N GLU A 11 9.46 11.29 -13.60
CA GLU A 11 9.87 12.70 -13.54
C GLU A 11 11.29 12.85 -13.00
N ASP A 12 11.78 14.10 -12.99
CA ASP A 12 13.13 14.40 -12.54
C ASP A 12 13.30 14.12 -11.05
N GLY A 13 14.51 13.71 -10.68
CA GLY A 13 14.86 13.48 -9.27
C GLY A 13 14.33 12.20 -8.67
N VAL A 14 13.61 11.40 -9.44
CA VAL A 14 13.10 10.11 -8.95
C VAL A 14 14.28 9.15 -8.76
N LYS A 15 14.28 8.47 -7.62
CA LYS A 15 15.29 7.44 -7.31
C LYS A 15 14.61 6.10 -7.23
N VAL A 16 15.07 5.16 -8.03
CA VAL A 16 14.50 3.81 -8.09
C VAL A 16 15.61 2.81 -7.79
N ASP A 17 15.41 2.03 -6.74
CA ASP A 17 16.36 1.01 -6.33
C ASP A 17 16.22 -0.25 -7.18
N ASP A 18 16.98 -1.29 -6.84
CA ASP A 18 17.01 -2.53 -7.59
C ASP A 18 15.71 -3.30 -7.50
N GLN A 19 15.41 -4.03 -8.57
CA GLN A 19 14.30 -4.98 -8.63
C GLN A 19 12.93 -4.32 -8.39
N VAL A 20 12.77 -3.07 -8.75
CA VAL A 20 11.49 -2.39 -8.71
C VAL A 20 10.74 -2.70 -10.01
N HIS A 21 9.48 -3.04 -9.88
CA HIS A 21 8.62 -3.27 -11.05
C HIS A 21 7.63 -2.12 -11.19
N ILE A 22 7.69 -1.46 -12.34
CA ILE A 22 6.76 -0.37 -12.66
C ILE A 22 5.96 -0.79 -13.90
N GLY A 23 4.66 -0.91 -13.73
CA GLY A 23 3.78 -1.32 -14.81
C GLY A 23 3.68 -0.27 -15.93
N HIS A 24 2.97 -0.62 -16.97
CA HIS A 24 2.78 0.29 -18.10
C HIS A 24 1.87 1.47 -17.72
N ASN A 25 2.03 2.59 -18.41
CA ASN A 25 1.20 3.78 -18.21
C ASN A 25 1.20 4.31 -16.77
N CYS A 26 2.31 4.14 -16.08
CA CYS A 26 2.50 4.71 -14.74
C CYS A 26 3.10 6.11 -14.85
N HIS A 27 2.88 6.90 -13.82
CA HIS A 27 3.48 8.23 -13.69
C HIS A 27 4.05 8.36 -12.29
N VAL A 28 5.33 8.68 -12.18
CA VAL A 28 6.00 8.90 -10.90
C VAL A 28 6.46 10.34 -10.83
N GLY A 29 5.96 11.08 -9.86
CA GLY A 29 6.24 12.50 -9.70
C GLY A 29 7.64 12.79 -9.21
N GLU A 30 8.05 14.06 -9.33
CA GLU A 30 9.41 14.51 -9.03
C GLU A 30 9.84 14.12 -7.61
N ASP A 31 11.12 13.77 -7.49
CA ASP A 31 11.79 13.51 -6.21
C ASP A 31 11.20 12.39 -5.38
N THR A 32 10.38 11.53 -5.98
CA THR A 32 9.87 10.34 -5.32
C THR A 32 10.96 9.28 -5.25
N ILE A 33 10.98 8.54 -4.15
CA ILE A 33 11.94 7.46 -3.91
C ILE A 33 11.18 6.14 -3.88
N ILE A 34 11.64 5.17 -4.68
CA ILE A 34 11.06 3.84 -4.71
C ILE A 34 12.15 2.85 -4.33
N CYS A 35 11.98 2.20 -3.18
CA CYS A 35 12.98 1.29 -2.64
C CYS A 35 12.85 -0.11 -3.23
N GLY A 36 13.83 -0.94 -2.96
CA GLY A 36 14.01 -2.24 -3.60
C GLY A 36 12.81 -3.16 -3.50
N CYS A 37 12.59 -3.91 -4.55
CA CYS A 37 11.54 -4.92 -4.64
C CYS A 37 10.11 -4.37 -4.55
N ALA A 38 9.92 -3.06 -4.58
CA ALA A 38 8.58 -2.48 -4.66
C ALA A 38 8.00 -2.73 -6.06
N GLY A 39 6.69 -2.77 -6.15
CA GLY A 39 6.02 -2.98 -7.43
C GLY A 39 4.74 -2.17 -7.51
N MET A 40 4.43 -1.70 -8.70
CA MET A 40 3.17 -1.00 -8.94
C MET A 40 2.52 -1.48 -10.24
N ALA A 41 1.22 -1.67 -10.15
CA ALA A 41 0.43 -2.12 -11.29
C ALA A 41 0.31 -1.01 -12.34
N GLY A 42 -0.05 -1.39 -13.55
CA GLY A 42 -0.24 -0.45 -14.64
C GLY A 42 -1.25 0.65 -14.30
N GLY A 43 -0.98 1.84 -14.78
CA GLY A 43 -1.85 3.00 -14.55
C GLY A 43 -1.68 3.68 -13.21
N THR A 44 -0.73 3.25 -12.39
CA THR A 44 -0.48 3.88 -11.08
C THR A 44 0.11 5.27 -11.28
N VAL A 45 -0.40 6.23 -10.52
CA VAL A 45 0.10 7.61 -10.52
C VAL A 45 0.61 7.94 -9.12
N ILE A 46 1.89 8.23 -9.02
CA ILE A 46 2.53 8.61 -7.75
C ILE A 46 2.85 10.10 -7.81
N GLY A 47 2.48 10.83 -6.78
CA GLY A 47 2.75 12.27 -6.70
C GLY A 47 4.22 12.57 -6.45
N LYS A 48 4.48 13.83 -6.12
CA LYS A 48 5.84 14.32 -5.85
C LYS A 48 6.23 14.02 -4.41
N ASN A 49 7.53 13.86 -4.19
CA ASN A 49 8.10 13.72 -2.85
C ASN A 49 7.48 12.56 -2.05
N CYS A 50 7.12 11.49 -2.74
CA CYS A 50 6.63 10.28 -2.09
C CYS A 50 7.79 9.36 -1.76
N VAL A 51 7.60 8.51 -0.75
CA VAL A 51 8.55 7.46 -0.41
C VAL A 51 7.82 6.13 -0.41
N ILE A 52 8.21 5.27 -1.32
CA ILE A 52 7.67 3.91 -1.40
C ILE A 52 8.75 2.98 -0.87
N ALA A 53 8.57 2.48 0.34
CA ALA A 53 9.59 1.66 0.99
C ALA A 53 9.69 0.27 0.35
N GLY A 54 10.67 -0.50 0.78
CA GLY A 54 10.97 -1.80 0.17
C GLY A 54 9.82 -2.77 0.22
N GLY A 55 9.65 -3.51 -0.86
CA GLY A 55 8.65 -4.58 -0.94
C GLY A 55 7.21 -4.13 -0.98
N VAL A 56 6.94 -2.83 -1.08
CA VAL A 56 5.57 -2.32 -1.16
C VAL A 56 4.93 -2.75 -2.47
N GLY A 57 3.70 -3.23 -2.40
CA GLY A 57 2.92 -3.55 -3.59
C GLY A 57 1.76 -2.57 -3.75
N ILE A 58 1.63 -1.98 -4.92
CA ILE A 58 0.57 -1.03 -5.22
C ILE A 58 -0.29 -1.59 -6.35
N GLY A 59 -1.56 -1.79 -6.09
CA GLY A 59 -2.48 -2.28 -7.11
C GLY A 59 -3.82 -2.64 -6.51
N GLY A 60 -4.84 -2.62 -7.31
CA GLY A 60 -6.18 -2.90 -6.86
C GLY A 60 -7.10 -3.20 -8.03
N LYS A 61 -8.37 -2.95 -7.85
CA LYS A 61 -9.38 -3.19 -8.89
C LYS A 61 -9.28 -2.20 -10.04
N GLY A 62 -8.61 -1.10 -9.83
CA GLY A 62 -8.41 -0.07 -10.85
C GLY A 62 -7.13 0.68 -10.57
N PRO A 63 -6.82 1.70 -11.37
CA PRO A 63 -5.61 2.49 -11.16
C PRO A 63 -5.59 3.15 -9.79
N ILE A 64 -4.41 3.20 -9.19
CA ILE A 64 -4.18 3.79 -7.87
C ILE A 64 -3.46 5.11 -8.07
N THR A 65 -3.90 6.15 -7.37
CA THR A 65 -3.27 7.48 -7.41
C THR A 65 -2.87 7.91 -6.02
N PHE A 66 -1.62 8.36 -5.87
CA PHE A 66 -1.12 8.95 -4.64
C PHE A 66 -0.99 10.45 -4.83
N CYS A 67 -1.48 11.22 -3.89
CA CYS A 67 -1.16 12.64 -3.85
C CYS A 67 0.31 12.85 -3.47
N ASP A 68 0.76 14.10 -3.44
CA ASP A 68 2.14 14.42 -3.08
C ASP A 68 2.41 14.12 -1.61
N SER A 69 3.67 13.87 -1.28
CA SER A 69 4.15 13.70 0.11
C SER A 69 3.52 12.54 0.86
N VAL A 70 3.36 11.42 0.19
CA VAL A 70 2.89 10.17 0.81
C VAL A 70 4.09 9.26 1.03
N THR A 71 4.18 8.72 2.24
CA THR A 71 5.17 7.70 2.59
C THR A 71 4.44 6.39 2.85
N VAL A 72 4.89 5.32 2.22
CA VAL A 72 4.35 3.98 2.46
C VAL A 72 5.43 3.14 3.10
N THR A 73 5.13 2.55 4.25
CA THR A 73 6.10 1.74 4.98
C THR A 73 6.35 0.40 4.31
N ALA A 74 7.50 -0.21 4.63
CA ALA A 74 7.97 -1.43 3.96
C ALA A 74 6.94 -2.56 4.03
N MET A 75 6.89 -3.33 2.96
CA MET A 75 6.07 -4.54 2.84
C MET A 75 4.57 -4.28 2.90
N SER A 76 4.14 -3.04 2.80
CA SER A 76 2.71 -2.72 2.78
C SER A 76 2.09 -3.02 1.43
N ALA A 77 0.82 -3.38 1.45
CA ALA A 77 0.02 -3.55 0.24
C ALA A 77 -0.99 -2.41 0.16
N ILE A 78 -0.89 -1.59 -0.86
CA ILE A 78 -1.78 -0.45 -1.05
C ILE A 78 -2.78 -0.79 -2.15
N ARG A 79 -4.05 -0.82 -1.79
CA ARG A 79 -5.14 -1.23 -2.67
C ARG A 79 -6.10 -0.10 -3.00
N LYS A 80 -5.91 1.06 -2.41
CA LYS A 80 -6.78 2.22 -2.60
C LYS A 80 -5.93 3.45 -2.83
N SER A 81 -6.44 4.38 -3.61
CA SER A 81 -5.80 5.67 -3.80
C SER A 81 -5.66 6.42 -2.48
N ILE A 82 -4.62 7.24 -2.41
CA ILE A 82 -4.31 8.04 -1.22
C ILE A 82 -4.35 9.51 -1.61
N ASP A 83 -5.26 10.27 -1.03
CA ASP A 83 -5.47 11.67 -1.37
C ASP A 83 -5.14 12.64 -0.24
N ILE A 84 -4.61 12.16 0.87
CA ILE A 84 -4.17 12.98 1.98
C ILE A 84 -2.71 12.64 2.27
N PRO A 85 -1.80 13.65 2.30
CA PRO A 85 -0.40 13.39 2.62
C PRO A 85 -0.23 12.74 3.99
N GLY A 86 0.77 11.91 4.12
CA GLY A 86 1.04 11.24 5.39
C GLY A 86 1.72 9.90 5.19
N THR A 87 1.85 9.17 6.28
CA THR A 87 2.50 7.86 6.29
C THR A 87 1.44 6.77 6.43
N TYR A 88 1.51 5.79 5.55
CA TYR A 88 0.52 4.73 5.45
C TYR A 88 1.19 3.37 5.59
N SER A 89 0.48 2.45 6.22
CA SER A 89 0.96 1.09 6.47
C SER A 89 -0.16 0.10 6.29
N SER A 90 0.20 -1.15 6.05
CA SER A 90 -0.76 -2.25 6.05
C SER A 90 -0.08 -3.51 6.59
N GLY A 91 -0.86 -4.55 6.81
CA GLY A 91 -0.35 -5.79 7.36
C GLY A 91 -0.43 -5.84 8.86
N THR A 92 -0.03 -6.95 9.43
CA THR A 92 -0.06 -7.16 10.88
C THR A 92 1.35 -7.02 11.45
N ALA A 93 1.41 -6.64 12.74
CA ALA A 93 2.68 -6.52 13.42
C ALA A 93 3.32 -7.91 13.62
N GLN A 94 4.62 -7.94 13.59
CA GLN A 94 5.40 -9.14 13.85
C GLN A 94 5.21 -9.63 15.28
N SER A 95 5.15 -10.95 15.47
CA SER A 95 5.15 -11.55 16.79
C SER A 95 5.68 -12.99 16.69
N GLU A 96 5.90 -13.62 17.82
CA GLU A 96 6.26 -15.03 17.86
C GLU A 96 5.18 -15.85 17.14
N HIS A 97 5.56 -16.91 16.42
CA HIS A 97 4.67 -17.61 15.51
C HIS A 97 3.36 -18.08 16.14
N GLY A 98 3.42 -18.70 17.30
CA GLY A 98 2.21 -19.19 17.96
C GLY A 98 1.23 -18.05 18.30
N LYS A 99 1.76 -16.96 18.80
CA LYS A 99 0.95 -15.78 19.08
C LYS A 99 0.39 -15.16 17.80
N TRP A 100 1.22 -15.06 16.77
CA TRP A 100 0.78 -14.54 15.48
C TRP A 100 -0.36 -15.38 14.91
N LEU A 101 -0.23 -16.70 14.98
CA LEU A 101 -1.26 -17.61 14.48
C LEU A 101 -2.57 -17.46 15.22
N ARG A 102 -2.52 -17.38 16.54
CA ARG A 102 -3.73 -17.15 17.34
C ARG A 102 -4.39 -15.82 16.98
N ASN A 103 -3.60 -14.79 16.80
CA ASN A 103 -4.13 -13.48 16.42
C ASN A 103 -4.74 -13.51 15.01
N ALA A 104 -4.12 -14.22 14.08
CA ALA A 104 -4.64 -14.37 12.72
C ALA A 104 -6.00 -15.07 12.73
N LEU A 105 -6.14 -16.13 13.52
CA LEU A 105 -7.40 -16.83 13.67
C LEU A 105 -8.47 -15.94 14.31
N SER A 106 -8.08 -15.16 15.30
CA SER A 106 -8.99 -14.21 15.95
C SER A 106 -9.43 -13.13 14.96
N PHE A 107 -8.53 -12.64 14.16
CA PHE A 107 -8.86 -11.64 13.13
C PHE A 107 -9.88 -12.19 12.14
N ASN A 108 -9.74 -13.45 11.75
CA ASN A 108 -10.72 -14.10 10.86
C ASN A 108 -12.11 -14.17 11.47
N ARG A 109 -12.21 -14.16 12.80
CA ARG A 109 -13.49 -14.18 13.51
C ARG A 109 -14.01 -12.81 13.86
N LEU A 110 -13.24 -11.78 13.57
CA LEU A 110 -13.56 -10.42 14.03
C LEU A 110 -14.94 -9.97 13.52
N GLY A 111 -15.28 -10.28 12.28
CA GLY A 111 -16.58 -9.93 11.72
C GLY A 111 -17.74 -10.55 12.49
N GLU A 112 -17.62 -11.83 12.81
CA GLU A 112 -18.64 -12.55 13.59
C GLU A 112 -18.77 -11.97 14.99
N LEU A 113 -17.64 -11.68 15.64
CA LEU A 113 -17.63 -11.10 16.97
C LEU A 113 -18.26 -9.73 16.99
N THR A 114 -17.92 -8.90 16.02
CA THR A 114 -18.51 -7.57 15.89
C THR A 114 -20.01 -7.64 15.71
N LYS A 115 -20.47 -8.52 14.86
CA LYS A 115 -21.90 -8.75 14.62
C LYS A 115 -22.61 -9.16 15.90
N LYS A 116 -22.02 -10.05 16.66
CA LYS A 116 -22.56 -10.52 17.93
C LYS A 116 -22.69 -9.38 18.94
N ILE A 117 -21.68 -8.54 19.05
CA ILE A 117 -21.68 -7.40 19.96
C ILE A 117 -22.77 -6.40 19.56
N LEU A 118 -22.86 -6.09 18.27
CA LEU A 118 -23.82 -5.11 17.76
C LEU A 118 -25.28 -5.61 17.88
N SER A 119 -25.50 -6.93 17.91
CA SER A 119 -26.83 -7.49 18.02
C SER A 119 -27.30 -7.72 19.45
N ARG A 120 -26.44 -7.44 20.45
CA ARG A 120 -26.84 -7.63 21.84
C ARG A 120 -27.92 -6.63 22.23
N PRO A 121 -28.93 -7.06 22.98
CA PRO A 121 -29.94 -6.13 23.48
C PRO A 121 -29.29 -5.03 24.31
N LYS A 122 -29.73 -3.78 24.13
CA LYS A 122 -29.29 -2.70 25.00
C LYS A 122 -29.80 -2.95 26.41
N SER A 123 -28.92 -2.81 27.41
CA SER A 123 -29.38 -2.90 28.77
C SER A 123 -30.29 -1.71 29.06
N LYS A 124 -31.35 -2.02 29.76
CA LYS A 124 -32.29 -1.01 30.28
C LYS A 124 -31.66 -0.46 31.55
N GLY A 125 -31.19 0.74 31.44
CA GLY A 125 -30.49 1.30 32.58
C GLY A 125 -30.99 2.56 33.01
#